data_08d44e08cdaddf82046571c218c504a3
#
_entry.id   08d44e08cdaddf82046571c218c504a3
#
_cell.length_a   1.000
_cell.length_b   1.000
_cell.length_c   1.000
_cell.angle_alpha   90.00
_cell.angle_beta   90.00
_cell.angle_gamma   90.00
#
_symmetry.space_group_name_H-M   'P 1'
#
loop_
_entity.id
_entity.type
_entity.pdbx_description
1 polymer ?
#
loop_
_entity_poly.entity_id
_entity_poly.type
_entity_poly.pdbx_seq_one_letter_code
_entity_poly.pdbx_strand_id
1 'polypeptide(L)'
;MKFEYYQKKAKKTAIYPKIDKGWEYPALGLAGEVGELLNKLKKIHRDNVNVKDIKKDIKAELGDVLWYVAMIASEFKINLNDVAVGNLLKLSTRMRLSKLHGKGDYR
;
A
#
# COMPACT_ATOMS: atom_id res chain seq x y z
N MET A 1 11.03 -0.70 -13.04
CA MET A 1 10.16 -1.85 -12.73
C MET A 1 8.71 -1.39 -12.77
N LYS A 2 7.85 -2.17 -13.42
CA LYS A 2 6.41 -1.89 -13.45
C LYS A 2 5.71 -2.54 -12.26
N PHE A 3 4.59 -1.96 -11.82
CA PHE A 3 3.80 -2.53 -10.72
C PHE A 3 3.29 -3.94 -11.04
N GLU A 4 2.98 -4.22 -12.28
CA GLU A 4 2.57 -5.56 -12.72
C GLU A 4 3.66 -6.59 -12.47
N TYR A 5 4.91 -6.26 -12.77
CA TYR A 5 6.05 -7.12 -12.51
C TYR A 5 6.23 -7.34 -11.01
N TYR A 6 6.17 -6.26 -10.23
CA TYR A 6 6.27 -6.35 -8.78
C TYR A 6 5.20 -7.29 -8.23
N GLN A 7 3.93 -7.09 -8.64
CA GLN A 7 2.82 -7.91 -8.17
C GLN A 7 3.05 -9.40 -8.47
N LYS A 8 3.48 -9.70 -9.68
CA LYS A 8 3.75 -11.07 -10.11
C LYS A 8 4.86 -11.72 -9.28
N LYS A 9 5.94 -10.99 -9.05
CA LYS A 9 7.06 -11.49 -8.25
C LYS A 9 6.70 -11.62 -6.79
N ALA A 10 6.01 -10.64 -6.23
CA ALA A 10 5.55 -10.65 -4.85
C ALA A 10 4.62 -11.83 -4.59
N LYS A 11 3.71 -12.14 -5.52
CA LYS A 11 2.78 -13.25 -5.39
C LYS A 11 3.49 -14.59 -5.19
N LYS A 12 4.67 -14.75 -5.75
CA LYS A 12 5.45 -16.00 -5.60
C LYS A 12 5.90 -16.22 -4.16
N THR A 13 5.92 -15.19 -3.34
CA THR A 13 6.30 -15.29 -1.93
C THR A 13 5.09 -15.47 -1.01
N ALA A 14 3.88 -15.48 -1.56
CA ALA A 14 2.65 -15.59 -0.77
C ALA A 14 2.43 -17.03 -0.31
N ILE A 15 2.33 -17.23 1.00
CA ILE A 15 2.10 -18.54 1.63
C ILE A 15 1.05 -18.46 2.74
N TYR A 16 0.22 -17.43 2.73
CA TYR A 16 -0.80 -17.26 3.76
C TYR A 16 -1.98 -18.24 3.55
N PRO A 17 -2.80 -18.46 4.61
CA PRO A 17 -3.97 -19.34 4.50
C PRO A 17 -4.97 -18.85 3.46
N LYS A 18 -5.60 -19.81 2.76
CA LYS A 18 -6.63 -19.53 1.75
C LYS A 18 -6.18 -18.59 0.63
N ILE A 19 -4.90 -18.66 0.26
CA ILE A 19 -4.40 -17.89 -0.88
C ILE A 19 -5.24 -18.18 -2.12
N ASP A 20 -5.57 -17.15 -2.88
CA ASP A 20 -6.43 -17.18 -4.08
C ASP A 20 -7.90 -17.57 -3.78
N LYS A 21 -8.29 -17.66 -2.53
CA LYS A 21 -9.64 -18.04 -2.11
C LYS A 21 -10.33 -17.02 -1.23
N GLY A 22 -9.64 -15.94 -0.88
CA GLY A 22 -10.23 -14.90 -0.04
C GLY A 22 -9.27 -13.76 0.24
N TRP A 23 -9.82 -12.61 0.44
CA TRP A 23 -9.08 -11.36 0.65
C TRP A 23 -8.87 -11.04 2.14
N GLU A 24 -9.49 -11.81 3.02
CA GLU A 24 -9.53 -11.48 4.45
C GLU A 24 -8.14 -11.45 5.08
N TYR A 25 -7.32 -12.46 4.80
CA TYR A 25 -5.99 -12.53 5.40
C TYR A 25 -5.12 -11.34 4.99
N PRO A 26 -4.96 -11.05 3.68
CA PRO A 26 -4.14 -9.90 3.31
C PRO A 26 -4.75 -8.56 3.74
N ALA A 27 -6.07 -8.43 3.88
CA ALA A 27 -6.69 -7.22 4.41
C ALA A 27 -6.29 -6.99 5.87
N LEU A 28 -6.34 -8.03 6.69
CA LEU A 28 -5.90 -7.95 8.09
C LEU A 28 -4.40 -7.69 8.18
N GLY A 29 -3.62 -8.32 7.30
CA GLY A 29 -2.19 -8.08 7.22
C GLY A 29 -1.84 -6.65 6.89
N LEU A 30 -2.59 -6.04 5.96
CA LEU A 30 -2.40 -4.63 5.61
C LEU A 30 -2.60 -3.73 6.83
N ALA A 31 -3.68 -3.95 7.59
CA ALA A 31 -3.94 -3.17 8.80
C ALA A 31 -2.80 -3.32 9.81
N GLY A 32 -2.27 -4.53 9.98
CA GLY A 32 -1.13 -4.79 10.86
C GLY A 32 0.11 -4.03 10.44
N GLU A 33 0.44 -4.05 9.15
CA GLU A 33 1.64 -3.37 8.64
C GLU A 33 1.51 -1.84 8.70
N VAL A 34 0.31 -1.31 8.47
CA VAL A 34 0.07 0.12 8.65
C VAL A 34 0.31 0.50 10.12
N GLY A 35 -0.13 -0.35 11.05
CA GLY A 35 0.13 -0.14 12.47
C GLY A 35 1.63 -0.15 12.79
N GLU A 36 2.40 -1.07 12.22
CA GLU A 36 3.86 -1.12 12.40
C GLU A 36 4.53 0.15 11.87
N LEU A 37 4.09 0.61 10.70
CA LEU A 37 4.60 1.87 10.13
C LEU A 37 4.33 3.04 11.09
N LEU A 38 3.11 3.14 11.60
CA LEU A 38 2.72 4.21 12.52
C LEU A 38 3.52 4.14 13.82
N ASN A 39 3.81 2.93 14.32
CA ASN A 39 4.65 2.74 15.50
C ASN A 39 6.07 3.27 15.28
N LYS A 40 6.63 3.07 14.08
CA LYS A 40 7.94 3.63 13.74
C LYS A 40 7.88 5.15 13.67
N LEU A 41 6.85 5.69 13.04
CA LEU A 41 6.70 7.14 12.86
C LEU A 41 6.51 7.87 14.19
N LYS A 42 5.74 7.29 15.13
CA LYS A 42 5.51 7.95 16.42
C LYS A 42 6.79 8.12 17.23
N LYS A 43 7.80 7.27 17.02
CA LYS A 43 9.09 7.38 17.70
C LYS A 43 9.82 8.68 17.38
N ILE A 44 9.56 9.25 16.21
CA ILE A 44 10.16 10.54 15.83
C ILE A 44 9.71 11.63 16.82
N HIS A 45 8.43 11.63 17.19
CA HIS A 45 7.88 12.60 18.14
C HIS A 45 8.16 12.22 19.58
N ARG A 46 7.90 10.96 19.94
CA ARG A 46 7.98 10.51 21.35
C ARG A 46 9.42 10.49 21.86
N ASP A 47 10.32 9.92 21.09
CA ASP A 47 11.70 9.66 21.53
C ASP A 47 12.71 10.63 20.89
N ASN A 48 12.22 11.62 20.16
CA ASN A 48 13.05 12.60 19.47
C ASN A 48 14.15 11.94 18.60
N VAL A 49 13.81 10.83 17.96
CA VAL A 49 14.72 10.07 17.11
C VAL A 49 14.95 10.83 15.81
N ASN A 50 16.18 10.82 15.31
CA ASN A 50 16.53 11.45 14.03
C ASN A 50 15.86 10.67 12.90
N VAL A 51 15.22 11.39 11.96
CA VAL A 51 14.56 10.81 10.81
C VAL A 51 15.49 9.93 9.98
N LYS A 52 16.76 10.32 9.86
CA LYS A 52 17.76 9.53 9.11
C LYS A 52 17.94 8.14 9.70
N ASP A 53 17.87 8.02 11.02
CA ASP A 53 18.14 6.76 11.72
C ASP A 53 17.02 5.75 11.57
N ILE A 54 15.78 6.21 11.32
CA ILE A 54 14.64 5.29 11.15
C ILE A 54 14.15 5.18 9.70
N LYS A 55 14.78 5.93 8.78
CA LYS A 55 14.39 5.93 7.37
C LYS A 55 14.41 4.52 6.76
N LYS A 56 15.40 3.72 7.13
CA LYS A 56 15.54 2.35 6.67
C LYS A 56 14.36 1.49 7.14
N ASP A 57 13.97 1.67 8.41
CA ASP A 57 12.84 0.93 8.98
C ASP A 57 11.52 1.35 8.33
N ILE A 58 11.34 2.64 8.11
CA ILE A 58 10.15 3.17 7.41
C ILE A 58 10.05 2.56 6.02
N LYS A 59 11.18 2.51 5.30
CA LYS A 59 11.23 1.92 3.95
C LYS A 59 10.81 0.45 3.98
N ALA A 60 11.27 -0.30 4.97
CA ALA A 60 10.91 -1.70 5.12
C ALA A 60 9.40 -1.86 5.37
N GLU A 61 8.84 -1.07 6.28
CA GLU A 61 7.40 -1.13 6.59
C GLU A 61 6.54 -0.71 5.40
N LEU A 62 6.99 0.30 4.63
CA LEU A 62 6.29 0.69 3.40
C LEU A 62 6.31 -0.45 2.39
N GLY A 63 7.40 -1.20 2.30
CA GLY A 63 7.49 -2.38 1.45
C GLY A 63 6.47 -3.43 1.85
N ASP A 64 6.31 -3.68 3.14
CA ASP A 64 5.34 -4.65 3.64
C ASP A 64 3.90 -4.20 3.38
N VAL A 65 3.61 -2.90 3.52
CA VAL A 65 2.32 -2.34 3.15
C VAL A 65 2.06 -2.56 1.65
N LEU A 66 3.05 -2.26 0.81
CA LEU A 66 2.92 -2.45 -0.64
C LEU A 66 2.66 -3.91 -0.99
N TRP A 67 3.33 -4.84 -0.30
CA TRP A 67 3.14 -6.28 -0.52
C TRP A 67 1.68 -6.68 -0.28
N TYR A 68 1.08 -6.23 0.83
CA TYR A 68 -0.31 -6.55 1.11
C TYR A 68 -1.28 -5.88 0.16
N VAL A 69 -0.99 -4.66 -0.31
CA VAL A 69 -1.79 -4.01 -1.35
C VAL A 69 -1.78 -4.88 -2.62
N ALA A 70 -0.60 -5.36 -3.01
CA ALA A 70 -0.47 -6.24 -4.17
C ALA A 70 -1.22 -7.56 -3.98
N MET A 71 -1.19 -8.13 -2.78
CA MET A 71 -1.89 -9.38 -2.50
C MET A 71 -3.41 -9.20 -2.53
N ILE A 72 -3.92 -8.10 -1.98
CA ILE A 72 -5.36 -7.80 -2.06
C ILE A 72 -5.78 -7.67 -3.52
N ALA A 73 -5.03 -6.91 -4.32
CA ALA A 73 -5.30 -6.77 -5.75
C ALA A 73 -5.34 -8.14 -6.43
N SER A 74 -4.38 -9.02 -6.10
CA SER A 74 -4.32 -10.36 -6.67
C SER A 74 -5.53 -11.22 -6.29
N GLU A 75 -6.02 -11.11 -5.05
CA GLU A 75 -7.20 -11.86 -4.60
C GLU A 75 -8.46 -11.47 -5.38
N PHE A 76 -8.56 -10.21 -5.78
CA PHE A 76 -9.67 -9.73 -6.61
C PHE A 76 -9.36 -9.78 -8.10
N LYS A 77 -8.24 -10.35 -8.49
CA LYS A 77 -7.78 -10.45 -9.89
C LYS A 77 -7.69 -9.08 -10.57
N ILE A 78 -7.19 -8.11 -9.81
CA ILE A 78 -6.95 -6.75 -10.27
C ILE A 78 -5.46 -6.60 -10.55
N ASN A 79 -5.12 -6.07 -11.73
CA ASN A 79 -3.73 -5.75 -12.06
C ASN A 79 -3.30 -4.50 -11.30
N LEU A 80 -2.23 -4.62 -10.53
CA LEU A 80 -1.74 -3.50 -9.71
C LEU A 80 -1.34 -2.30 -10.57
N ASN A 81 -0.90 -2.54 -11.80
CA ASN A 81 -0.59 -1.46 -12.73
C ASN A 81 -1.84 -0.62 -13.02
N ASP A 82 -2.98 -1.29 -13.19
CA ASP A 82 -4.26 -0.59 -13.44
C ASP A 82 -4.70 0.22 -12.22
N VAL A 83 -4.42 -0.27 -11.02
CA VAL A 83 -4.69 0.49 -9.79
C VAL A 83 -3.90 1.81 -9.80
N ALA A 84 -2.62 1.73 -10.13
CA ALA A 84 -1.75 2.90 -10.17
C ALA A 84 -2.17 3.88 -11.26
N VAL A 85 -2.42 3.38 -12.46
CA VAL A 85 -2.86 4.21 -13.60
C VAL A 85 -4.19 4.88 -13.30
N GLY A 86 -5.17 4.11 -12.81
CA GLY A 86 -6.49 4.64 -12.46
C GLY A 86 -6.42 5.71 -11.39
N ASN A 87 -5.55 5.51 -10.40
CA ASN A 87 -5.34 6.50 -9.35
C ASN A 87 -4.79 7.82 -9.91
N LEU A 88 -3.78 7.74 -10.79
CA LEU A 88 -3.21 8.94 -11.41
C LEU A 88 -4.22 9.68 -12.26
N LEU A 89 -5.04 8.96 -13.04
CA LEU A 89 -6.08 9.57 -13.86
C LEU A 89 -7.12 10.28 -12.98
N LYS A 90 -7.54 9.64 -11.90
CA LYS A 90 -8.49 10.21 -10.95
C LYS A 90 -7.95 11.51 -10.34
N LEU A 91 -6.70 11.50 -9.87
CA LEU A 91 -6.06 12.67 -9.29
C LEU A 91 -5.87 13.79 -10.30
N SER A 92 -5.46 13.45 -11.52
CA SER A 92 -5.29 14.42 -12.60
C SER A 92 -6.60 15.13 -12.92
N THR A 93 -7.70 14.37 -13.01
CA THR A 93 -9.03 14.93 -13.26
C THR A 93 -9.46 15.87 -12.12
N ARG A 94 -9.26 15.45 -10.88
CA ARG A 94 -9.61 16.27 -9.70
C ARG A 94 -8.80 17.56 -9.65
N MET A 95 -7.52 17.50 -9.98
CA MET A 95 -6.66 18.69 -10.03
C MET A 95 -7.18 19.68 -11.09
N ARG A 96 -7.47 19.18 -12.30
CA ARG A 96 -8.00 20.01 -13.39
C ARG A 96 -9.32 20.68 -13.02
N LEU A 97 -10.17 19.98 -12.25
CA LEU A 97 -11.47 20.50 -11.83
C LEU A 97 -11.44 21.20 -10.46
N SER A 98 -10.24 21.40 -9.88
CA SER A 98 -10.07 21.99 -8.54
C SER A 98 -10.83 21.23 -7.44
N LYS A 99 -10.90 19.91 -7.56
CA LYS A 99 -11.62 19.03 -6.62
C LYS A 99 -10.69 18.13 -5.80
N LEU A 100 -9.39 18.43 -5.78
CA LEU A 100 -8.40 17.55 -5.16
C LEU A 100 -8.65 17.34 -3.65
N HIS A 101 -9.12 18.38 -2.95
CA HIS A 101 -9.39 18.35 -1.52
C HIS A 101 -10.84 18.01 -1.16
N GLY A 102 -11.64 17.59 -2.14
CA GLY A 102 -13.00 17.16 -1.88
C GLY A 102 -13.07 15.83 -1.12
N LYS A 103 -14.27 15.40 -0.78
CA LYS A 103 -14.51 14.16 -0.05
C LYS A 103 -14.92 13.02 -0.97
N GLY A 104 -14.37 11.83 -0.72
CA GLY A 104 -14.75 10.61 -1.41
C GLY A 104 -14.19 10.49 -2.82
N ASP A 105 -14.37 9.31 -3.43
CA ASP A 105 -13.79 8.99 -4.73
C ASP A 105 -14.62 9.48 -5.92
N TYR A 106 -15.83 9.92 -5.69
CA TYR A 106 -16.71 10.38 -6.77
C TYR A 106 -16.86 11.89 -6.83
N ARG A 107 -15.98 12.62 -6.15
CA ARG A 107 -15.99 14.09 -6.16
C ARG A 107 -15.53 14.69 -7.48
#